data_2eaf01f1512d60077cc8d49b28314938
#
_entry.id   2eaf01f1512d60077cc8d49b28314938
#
_cell.length_a   1.000
_cell.length_b   1.000
_cell.length_c   1.000
_cell.angle_alpha   90.00
_cell.angle_beta   90.00
_cell.angle_gamma   90.00
#
_symmetry.space_group_name_H-M   'P 1'
#
loop_
_entity.id
_entity.type
_entity.pdbx_description
1 polymer ?
#
loop_
_entity_poly.entity_id
_entity_poly.type
_entity_poly.pdbx_seq_one_letter_code
_entity_poly.pdbx_strand_id
1 'polypeptide(L)'
;MGTKVTDAEFLKAWQKFGSPQAVSEALKLTIRSVYSRRQALAGRGHELVTFNPLNKKVELFYSQTIIPENRRIINHEVKNGHVFIASDCHYWPGDESIAHKALVKLINEMKPTTIVLNGDVFDGARISRHEPLYGTNPPTPKQEIEACVDRLHEIKNASKNAKTFYTFGNHDVRLWRYIHQNAPELSDAMNLFDYFPGWLTCWRLDINHSTIIKHRWHQGIHAGYNNAIKAMLNTQQGSAAIVTGHLHRLMISNWRGFSGTAYGIDCGSLADPEGEQFAYLEGNPTPWAQGFCVLTFKDGKLLPPELCEVNNGVAYFRGKEV
;
A
#
# COMPACT_ATOMS: atom_id res chain seq x y z
N MET A 1 47.31 11.59 21.57
CA MET A 1 47.15 10.91 20.25
C MET A 1 45.85 10.14 20.31
N GLY A 2 44.83 10.61 19.61
CA GLY A 2 43.54 9.92 19.60
C GLY A 2 43.65 8.60 18.85
N THR A 3 43.23 7.51 19.46
CA THR A 3 43.16 6.17 18.84
C THR A 3 42.30 6.25 17.59
N LYS A 4 42.90 5.86 16.46
CA LYS A 4 42.25 5.89 15.16
C LYS A 4 41.21 4.77 15.15
N VAL A 5 39.91 5.12 15.22
CA VAL A 5 38.82 4.13 15.14
C VAL A 5 38.97 3.31 13.87
N THR A 6 38.96 1.98 13.97
CA THR A 6 39.05 1.06 12.84
C THR A 6 37.69 0.91 12.12
N ASP A 7 37.70 0.40 10.89
CA ASP A 7 36.46 0.13 10.15
C ASP A 7 35.60 -0.94 10.84
N ALA A 8 36.23 -1.94 11.46
CA ALA A 8 35.54 -2.97 12.22
C ALA A 8 34.84 -2.41 13.46
N GLU A 9 35.48 -1.50 14.20
CA GLU A 9 34.88 -0.83 15.35
C GLU A 9 33.73 0.07 14.91
N PHE A 10 33.87 0.76 13.79
CA PHE A 10 32.79 1.59 13.23
C PHE A 10 31.61 0.74 12.82
N LEU A 11 31.80 -0.36 12.10
CA LEU A 11 30.74 -1.28 11.68
C LEU A 11 30.01 -1.89 12.88
N LYS A 12 30.75 -2.30 13.92
CA LYS A 12 30.17 -2.84 15.16
C LYS A 12 29.35 -1.79 15.91
N ALA A 13 29.84 -0.55 15.97
CA ALA A 13 29.10 0.55 16.57
C ALA A 13 27.84 0.89 15.73
N TRP A 14 27.95 0.86 14.41
CA TRP A 14 26.81 1.09 13.54
C TRP A 14 25.74 0.03 13.69
N GLN A 15 26.11 -1.25 13.72
CA GLN A 15 25.18 -2.37 13.98
C GLN A 15 24.47 -2.25 15.32
N LYS A 16 25.17 -1.72 16.34
CA LYS A 16 24.62 -1.58 17.69
C LYS A 16 23.68 -0.36 17.82
N PHE A 17 24.03 0.77 17.23
CA PHE A 17 23.35 2.04 17.47
C PHE A 17 22.52 2.56 16.29
N GLY A 18 22.86 2.20 15.06
CA GLY A 18 22.09 2.46 13.84
C GLY A 18 21.81 3.92 13.49
N SER A 19 22.35 4.87 14.25
CA SER A 19 22.17 6.30 13.96
C SER A 19 23.50 7.06 13.96
N PRO A 20 23.67 8.03 13.04
CA PRO A 20 24.89 8.84 12.97
C PRO A 20 25.23 9.54 14.29
N GLN A 21 24.20 10.02 14.98
CA GLN A 21 24.31 10.73 16.26
C GLN A 21 24.86 9.80 17.35
N ALA A 22 24.23 8.64 17.56
CA ALA A 22 24.63 7.69 18.58
C ALA A 22 26.02 7.06 18.30
N VAL A 23 26.35 6.83 17.03
CA VAL A 23 27.70 6.37 16.63
C VAL A 23 28.75 7.46 16.86
N SER A 24 28.42 8.73 16.59
CA SER A 24 29.28 9.88 16.86
C SER A 24 29.63 9.98 18.35
N GLU A 25 28.65 9.86 19.21
CA GLU A 25 28.81 9.89 20.68
C GLU A 25 29.60 8.68 21.18
N ALA A 26 29.24 7.47 20.73
CA ALA A 26 29.87 6.24 21.18
C ALA A 26 31.36 6.13 20.79
N LEU A 27 31.71 6.61 19.60
CA LEU A 27 33.09 6.53 19.07
C LEU A 27 33.88 7.84 19.25
N LYS A 28 33.28 8.86 19.84
CA LYS A 28 33.84 10.22 19.98
C LYS A 28 34.37 10.80 18.68
N LEU A 29 33.58 10.57 17.58
CA LEU A 29 33.86 11.12 16.27
C LEU A 29 32.97 12.34 16.00
N THR A 30 33.40 13.23 15.12
CA THR A 30 32.50 14.28 14.65
C THR A 30 31.41 13.67 13.75
N ILE A 31 30.22 14.24 13.78
CA ILE A 31 29.10 13.75 12.96
C ILE A 31 29.46 13.73 11.46
N ARG A 32 30.20 14.73 11.00
CA ARG A 32 30.75 14.81 9.64
C ARG A 32 31.65 13.61 9.31
N SER A 33 32.53 13.21 10.26
CA SER A 33 33.39 12.05 10.08
C SER A 33 32.59 10.75 10.02
N VAL A 34 31.49 10.67 10.78
CA VAL A 34 30.57 9.52 10.77
C VAL A 34 29.91 9.40 9.40
N TYR A 35 29.35 10.48 8.85
CA TYR A 35 28.72 10.47 7.52
C TYR A 35 29.73 10.11 6.42
N SER A 36 30.89 10.75 6.41
CA SER A 36 31.94 10.48 5.41
C SER A 36 32.40 9.02 5.42
N ARG A 37 32.56 8.46 6.63
CA ARG A 37 33.01 7.08 6.81
C ARG A 37 31.90 6.07 6.45
N ARG A 38 30.65 6.37 6.80
CA ARG A 38 29.49 5.59 6.37
C ARG A 38 29.43 5.48 4.86
N GLN A 39 29.55 6.61 4.16
CA GLN A 39 29.52 6.65 2.69
C GLN A 39 30.68 5.84 2.09
N ALA A 40 31.88 5.96 2.62
CA ALA A 40 33.04 5.19 2.16
C ALA A 40 32.90 3.68 2.39
N LEU A 41 32.28 3.27 3.49
CA LEU A 41 32.03 1.85 3.81
C LEU A 41 30.89 1.29 2.95
N ALA A 42 29.82 2.06 2.74
CA ALA A 42 28.74 1.68 1.84
C ALA A 42 29.24 1.51 0.39
N GLY A 43 30.11 2.39 -0.09
CA GLY A 43 30.74 2.27 -1.40
C GLY A 43 31.67 1.06 -1.55
N ARG A 44 32.10 0.44 -0.43
CA ARG A 44 32.85 -0.82 -0.40
C ARG A 44 31.99 -2.06 -0.16
N GLY A 45 30.65 -1.92 -0.24
CA GLY A 45 29.70 -3.03 -0.15
C GLY A 45 29.28 -3.40 1.27
N HIS A 46 29.60 -2.58 2.29
CA HIS A 46 29.11 -2.83 3.65
C HIS A 46 27.70 -2.28 3.82
N GLU A 47 26.78 -3.11 4.31
CA GLU A 47 25.44 -2.68 4.67
C GLU A 47 25.42 -1.90 5.98
N LEU A 48 25.03 -0.63 5.90
CA LEU A 48 24.96 0.29 7.04
C LEU A 48 23.51 0.77 7.22
N VAL A 49 22.72 -0.05 7.91
CA VAL A 49 21.32 0.23 8.20
C VAL A 49 21.19 1.40 9.16
N THR A 50 20.31 2.35 8.86
CA THR A 50 20.00 3.46 9.75
C THR A 50 18.71 3.15 10.50
N PHE A 51 18.71 3.27 11.81
CA PHE A 51 17.51 3.16 12.62
C PHE A 51 16.64 4.41 12.42
N ASN A 52 15.38 4.21 12.05
CA ASN A 52 14.42 5.29 12.07
C ASN A 52 13.93 5.47 13.52
N PRO A 53 14.12 6.65 14.15
CA PRO A 53 13.72 6.87 15.54
C PRO A 53 12.20 6.79 15.76
N LEU A 54 11.39 6.81 14.71
CA LEU A 54 9.94 6.62 14.77
C LEU A 54 9.53 5.14 14.88
N ASN A 55 10.42 4.20 14.60
CA ASN A 55 10.14 2.77 14.71
C ASN A 55 10.93 2.14 15.85
N LYS A 56 10.27 1.79 16.94
CA LYS A 56 10.85 1.04 18.07
C LYS A 56 11.17 -0.44 17.73
N LYS A 57 10.94 -0.89 16.50
CA LYS A 57 11.35 -2.21 16.01
C LYS A 57 12.19 -2.06 14.75
N VAL A 58 13.39 -2.63 14.82
CA VAL A 58 14.34 -2.69 13.70
C VAL A 58 13.87 -3.76 12.73
N GLU A 59 13.44 -3.37 11.55
CA GLU A 59 13.39 -4.25 10.39
C GLU A 59 14.45 -3.78 9.39
N LEU A 60 15.19 -4.73 8.84
CA LEU A 60 16.23 -4.51 7.85
C LEU A 60 15.60 -3.99 6.56
N PHE A 61 15.87 -2.73 6.22
CA PHE A 61 15.52 -2.19 4.90
C PHE A 61 16.61 -2.62 3.91
N TYR A 62 16.27 -3.55 3.03
CA TYR A 62 17.11 -3.80 1.86
C TYR A 62 16.92 -2.63 0.89
N SER A 63 18.02 -1.99 0.49
CA SER A 63 18.00 -1.13 -0.68
C SER A 63 17.73 -2.02 -1.89
N GLN A 64 16.47 -2.14 -2.27
CA GLN A 64 16.14 -2.79 -3.54
C GLN A 64 16.75 -1.94 -4.65
N THR A 65 17.48 -2.57 -5.55
CA THR A 65 17.94 -1.97 -6.80
C THR A 65 16.80 -1.15 -7.37
N ILE A 66 17.00 0.15 -7.55
CA ILE A 66 15.99 1.09 -8.00
C ILE A 66 15.63 0.71 -9.46
N ILE A 67 14.72 -0.25 -9.61
CA ILE A 67 13.93 -0.31 -10.83
C ILE A 67 13.06 0.94 -10.76
N PRO A 68 13.06 1.79 -11.81
CA PRO A 68 12.22 2.96 -11.81
C PRO A 68 10.80 2.57 -11.39
N GLU A 69 10.35 3.09 -10.27
CA GLU A 69 9.07 2.70 -9.63
C GLU A 69 7.89 2.79 -10.60
N ASN A 70 7.98 3.71 -11.57
CA ASN A 70 6.98 3.91 -12.63
C ASN A 70 6.80 2.72 -13.60
N ARG A 71 7.64 1.66 -13.52
CA ARG A 71 7.56 0.48 -14.37
C ARG A 71 7.52 -0.83 -13.58
N ARG A 72 7.46 -0.78 -12.27
CA ARG A 72 7.51 -1.99 -11.46
C ARG A 72 6.22 -2.80 -11.58
N ILE A 73 6.32 -3.93 -12.26
CA ILE A 73 5.30 -4.96 -12.32
C ILE A 73 5.81 -6.15 -11.50
N ILE A 74 5.00 -6.64 -10.59
CA ILE A 74 5.33 -7.83 -9.80
C ILE A 74 4.45 -8.98 -10.30
N ASN A 75 5.08 -10.13 -10.58
CA ASN A 75 4.38 -11.39 -10.81
C ASN A 75 4.38 -12.21 -9.52
N HIS A 76 3.21 -12.70 -9.14
CA HIS A 76 3.02 -13.48 -7.93
C HIS A 76 2.17 -14.72 -8.22
N GLU A 77 2.59 -15.85 -7.70
CA GLU A 77 1.87 -17.11 -7.88
C GLU A 77 1.10 -17.50 -6.62
N VAL A 78 -0.17 -17.83 -6.81
CA VAL A 78 -1.07 -18.36 -5.79
C VAL A 78 -1.67 -19.66 -6.31
N LYS A 79 -1.15 -20.80 -5.84
CA LYS A 79 -1.67 -22.11 -6.24
C LYS A 79 -3.03 -22.40 -5.60
N ASN A 80 -3.12 -22.23 -4.29
CA ASN A 80 -4.36 -22.43 -3.52
C ASN A 80 -4.43 -21.38 -2.40
N GLY A 81 -5.60 -20.81 -2.17
CA GLY A 81 -5.83 -19.87 -1.07
C GLY A 81 -6.58 -18.61 -1.48
N HIS A 82 -6.69 -17.71 -0.53
CA HIS A 82 -7.41 -16.47 -0.65
C HIS A 82 -6.45 -15.31 -0.86
N VAL A 83 -6.86 -14.37 -1.71
CA VAL A 83 -6.23 -13.08 -1.92
C VAL A 83 -7.23 -12.00 -1.53
N PHE A 84 -6.94 -11.24 -0.50
CA PHE A 84 -7.75 -10.12 -0.05
C PHE A 84 -7.26 -8.85 -0.74
N ILE A 85 -8.16 -8.10 -1.35
CA ILE A 85 -7.83 -6.88 -2.08
C ILE A 85 -8.72 -5.76 -1.58
N ALA A 86 -8.11 -4.78 -0.93
CA ALA A 86 -8.76 -3.56 -0.48
C ALA A 86 -8.13 -2.35 -1.17
N SER A 87 -8.87 -1.26 -1.30
CA SER A 87 -8.44 -0.06 -2.02
C SER A 87 -9.01 1.19 -1.36
N ASP A 88 -8.48 2.34 -1.76
CA ASP A 88 -9.07 3.64 -1.41
C ASP A 88 -9.33 3.74 0.10
N CYS A 89 -8.27 3.45 0.86
CA CYS A 89 -8.36 3.44 2.32
C CYS A 89 -8.45 4.85 2.89
N HIS A 90 -7.76 5.82 2.26
CA HIS A 90 -7.71 7.22 2.68
C HIS A 90 -7.65 7.34 4.20
N TYR A 91 -6.73 6.59 4.83
CA TYR A 91 -6.65 6.52 6.28
C TYR A 91 -6.46 7.90 6.90
N TRP A 92 -7.35 8.20 7.80
CA TRP A 92 -7.44 9.46 8.51
C TRP A 92 -7.20 9.23 10.00
N PRO A 93 -6.65 10.20 10.75
CA PRO A 93 -6.55 10.09 12.20
C PRO A 93 -7.94 9.90 12.82
N GLY A 94 -8.06 8.99 13.77
CA GLY A 94 -9.33 8.67 14.44
C GLY A 94 -9.70 7.20 14.34
N ASP A 95 -10.99 6.92 14.43
CA ASP A 95 -11.51 5.55 14.47
C ASP A 95 -11.44 4.86 13.10
N GLU A 96 -11.37 3.53 13.15
CA GLU A 96 -11.40 2.69 11.97
C GLU A 96 -12.80 2.65 11.34
N SER A 97 -12.82 2.64 10.02
CA SER A 97 -14.05 2.37 9.27
C SER A 97 -14.58 0.95 9.52
N ILE A 98 -15.88 0.76 9.27
CA ILE A 98 -16.51 -0.56 9.38
C ILE A 98 -15.88 -1.56 8.42
N ALA A 99 -15.58 -1.16 7.18
CA ALA A 99 -14.93 -2.03 6.21
C ALA A 99 -13.51 -2.44 6.64
N HIS A 100 -12.75 -1.52 7.29
CA HIS A 100 -11.44 -1.88 7.83
C HIS A 100 -11.53 -2.92 8.93
N LYS A 101 -12.46 -2.74 9.88
CA LYS A 101 -12.70 -3.72 10.96
C LYS A 101 -13.08 -5.10 10.40
N ALA A 102 -13.98 -5.12 9.43
CA ALA A 102 -14.37 -6.35 8.74
C ALA A 102 -13.20 -6.99 7.97
N LEU A 103 -12.35 -6.20 7.31
CA LEU A 103 -11.16 -6.68 6.63
C LEU A 103 -10.21 -7.39 7.61
N VAL A 104 -9.88 -6.74 8.72
CA VAL A 104 -8.97 -7.29 9.74
C VAL A 104 -9.56 -8.57 10.34
N LYS A 105 -10.87 -8.59 10.67
CA LYS A 105 -11.56 -9.76 11.18
C LYS A 105 -11.51 -10.93 10.20
N LEU A 106 -11.91 -10.72 8.95
CA LEU A 106 -11.91 -11.79 7.95
C LEU A 106 -10.50 -12.27 7.58
N ILE A 107 -9.50 -11.39 7.56
CA ILE A 107 -8.09 -11.80 7.40
C ILE A 107 -7.67 -12.72 8.55
N ASN A 108 -8.04 -12.38 9.78
CA ASN A 108 -7.73 -13.20 10.94
C ASN A 108 -8.45 -14.57 10.91
N GLU A 109 -9.68 -14.64 10.42
CA GLU A 109 -10.47 -15.87 10.33
C GLU A 109 -10.03 -16.75 9.15
N MET A 110 -9.87 -16.16 7.96
CA MET A 110 -9.65 -16.90 6.72
C MET A 110 -8.17 -17.15 6.40
N LYS A 111 -7.24 -16.46 7.11
CA LYS A 111 -5.78 -16.62 6.93
C LYS A 111 -5.36 -16.60 5.45
N PRO A 112 -5.57 -15.52 4.72
CA PRO A 112 -5.23 -15.44 3.31
C PRO A 112 -3.74 -15.68 3.06
N THR A 113 -3.41 -16.16 1.87
CA THR A 113 -2.01 -16.28 1.41
C THR A 113 -1.44 -14.93 0.97
N THR A 114 -2.31 -14.02 0.57
CA THR A 114 -1.92 -12.74 -0.01
C THR A 114 -2.90 -11.64 0.40
N ILE A 115 -2.37 -10.48 0.73
CA ILE A 115 -3.14 -9.26 1.01
C ILE A 115 -2.61 -8.16 0.10
N VAL A 116 -3.50 -7.44 -0.56
CA VAL A 116 -3.17 -6.35 -1.48
C VAL A 116 -3.92 -5.09 -1.05
N LEU A 117 -3.17 -4.02 -0.81
CA LEU A 117 -3.73 -2.68 -0.76
C LEU A 117 -3.58 -2.05 -2.14
N ASN A 118 -4.71 -1.87 -2.82
CA ASN A 118 -4.75 -1.48 -4.22
C ASN A 118 -4.82 0.04 -4.40
N GLY A 119 -3.90 0.75 -3.76
CA GLY A 119 -3.69 2.19 -3.89
C GLY A 119 -4.63 3.06 -3.07
N ASP A 120 -4.26 4.34 -3.02
CA ASP A 120 -4.94 5.39 -2.26
C ASP A 120 -5.15 5.00 -0.79
N VAL A 121 -4.08 4.51 -0.16
CA VAL A 121 -4.04 4.20 1.28
C VAL A 121 -3.80 5.47 2.09
N PHE A 122 -2.88 6.31 1.63
CA PHE A 122 -2.61 7.65 2.13
C PHE A 122 -3.45 8.67 1.35
N ASP A 123 -4.09 9.62 2.02
CA ASP A 123 -4.87 10.64 1.30
C ASP A 123 -4.01 11.82 0.85
N GLY A 124 -3.19 12.38 1.71
CA GLY A 124 -2.38 13.56 1.43
C GLY A 124 -3.22 14.82 1.22
N ALA A 125 -4.26 15.01 2.04
CA ALA A 125 -5.24 16.10 1.89
C ALA A 125 -4.57 17.47 1.93
N ARG A 126 -3.70 17.73 2.92
CA ARG A 126 -3.03 19.03 3.10
C ARG A 126 -2.03 19.38 2.00
N ILE A 127 -1.53 18.38 1.29
CA ILE A 127 -0.59 18.55 0.16
C ILE A 127 -1.26 18.31 -1.20
N SER A 128 -2.59 18.31 -1.20
CA SER A 128 -3.38 18.25 -2.42
C SER A 128 -3.16 19.52 -3.28
N ARG A 129 -3.32 19.38 -4.60
CA ARG A 129 -3.39 20.52 -5.50
C ARG A 129 -4.72 21.26 -5.45
N HIS A 130 -5.73 20.66 -4.82
CA HIS A 130 -7.05 21.25 -4.63
C HIS A 130 -7.03 22.04 -3.33
N GLU A 131 -7.65 23.20 -3.34
CA GLU A 131 -7.81 24.01 -2.15
C GLU A 131 -8.69 23.27 -1.11
N PRO A 132 -8.36 23.36 0.18
CA PRO A 132 -9.21 22.80 1.23
C PRO A 132 -10.57 23.51 1.24
N LEU A 133 -11.62 22.77 1.53
CA LEU A 133 -12.96 23.35 1.69
C LEU A 133 -12.95 24.34 2.87
N TYR A 134 -13.71 25.42 2.72
CA TYR A 134 -13.84 26.43 3.79
C TYR A 134 -14.27 25.80 5.11
N GLY A 135 -13.55 26.14 6.17
CA GLY A 135 -13.82 25.63 7.52
C GLY A 135 -13.22 24.26 7.82
N THR A 136 -12.60 23.57 6.86
CA THR A 136 -11.89 22.31 7.13
C THR A 136 -10.44 22.56 7.55
N ASN A 137 -9.92 21.68 8.40
CA ASN A 137 -8.51 21.69 8.80
C ASN A 137 -7.94 20.27 8.63
N PRO A 138 -7.57 19.89 7.42
CA PRO A 138 -7.06 18.54 7.17
C PRO A 138 -5.82 18.25 8.00
N PRO A 139 -5.60 16.99 8.40
CA PRO A 139 -4.43 16.57 9.16
C PRO A 139 -3.13 16.87 8.42
N THR A 140 -2.06 16.96 9.16
CA THR A 140 -0.73 17.05 8.59
C THR A 140 -0.34 15.72 7.92
N PRO A 141 0.54 15.72 6.90
CA PRO A 141 1.03 14.48 6.31
C PRO A 141 1.60 13.49 7.34
N LYS A 142 2.21 14.00 8.40
CA LYS A 142 2.71 13.17 9.50
C LYS A 142 1.58 12.42 10.21
N GLN A 143 0.50 13.10 10.55
CA GLN A 143 -0.66 12.49 11.23
C GLN A 143 -1.34 11.44 10.33
N GLU A 144 -1.48 11.73 9.04
CA GLU A 144 -2.02 10.73 8.10
C GLU A 144 -1.09 9.51 7.95
N ILE A 145 0.24 9.72 7.86
CA ILE A 145 1.21 8.62 7.82
C ILE A 145 1.13 7.77 9.08
N GLU A 146 1.03 8.38 10.26
CA GLU A 146 0.88 7.66 11.52
C GLU A 146 -0.40 6.80 11.51
N ALA A 147 -1.53 7.36 11.07
CA ALA A 147 -2.78 6.60 10.89
C ALA A 147 -2.60 5.43 9.91
N CYS A 148 -1.96 5.65 8.75
CA CYS A 148 -1.64 4.57 7.81
C CYS A 148 -0.80 3.47 8.47
N VAL A 149 0.26 3.83 9.20
CA VAL A 149 1.15 2.87 9.87
C VAL A 149 0.37 1.99 10.84
N ASP A 150 -0.50 2.58 11.65
CA ASP A 150 -1.31 1.84 12.63
C ASP A 150 -2.23 0.83 11.93
N ARG A 151 -2.96 1.26 10.90
CA ARG A 151 -3.88 0.39 10.14
C ARG A 151 -3.16 -0.71 9.37
N LEU A 152 -2.02 -0.41 8.78
CA LEU A 152 -1.21 -1.41 8.10
C LEU A 152 -0.64 -2.46 9.08
N HIS A 153 -0.31 -2.06 10.30
CA HIS A 153 0.10 -2.97 11.37
C HIS A 153 -1.04 -3.91 11.79
N GLU A 154 -2.26 -3.40 11.93
CA GLU A 154 -3.43 -4.23 12.27
C GLU A 154 -3.65 -5.32 11.21
N ILE A 155 -3.64 -4.95 9.94
CA ILE A 155 -3.76 -5.90 8.82
C ILE A 155 -2.64 -6.96 8.87
N LYS A 156 -1.39 -6.56 9.03
CA LYS A 156 -0.25 -7.50 9.09
C LYS A 156 -0.32 -8.42 10.29
N ASN A 157 -0.76 -7.92 11.45
CA ASN A 157 -0.90 -8.72 12.66
C ASN A 157 -2.02 -9.75 12.55
N ALA A 158 -3.08 -9.48 11.79
CA ALA A 158 -4.17 -10.42 11.54
C ALA A 158 -3.72 -11.65 10.74
N SER A 159 -2.72 -11.52 9.84
CA SER A 159 -2.12 -12.65 9.11
C SER A 159 -0.63 -12.46 8.86
N LYS A 160 0.20 -12.91 9.81
CA LYS A 160 1.65 -12.76 9.76
C LYS A 160 2.34 -13.49 8.61
N ASN A 161 1.71 -14.52 8.07
CA ASN A 161 2.26 -15.36 7.00
C ASN A 161 1.83 -14.95 5.60
N ALA A 162 0.88 -14.01 5.47
CA ALA A 162 0.45 -13.52 4.18
C ALA A 162 1.54 -12.68 3.52
N LYS A 163 1.71 -12.84 2.21
CA LYS A 163 2.49 -11.88 1.42
C LYS A 163 1.67 -10.60 1.25
N THR A 164 2.29 -9.47 1.50
CA THR A 164 1.63 -8.16 1.47
C THR A 164 2.15 -7.31 0.32
N PHE A 165 1.23 -6.83 -0.51
CA PHE A 165 1.50 -5.99 -1.66
C PHE A 165 0.76 -4.66 -1.56
N TYR A 166 1.36 -3.63 -2.13
CA TYR A 166 0.80 -2.29 -2.17
C TYR A 166 0.97 -1.75 -3.60
N THR A 167 -0.12 -1.56 -4.32
CA THR A 167 -0.06 -0.90 -5.62
C THR A 167 -0.23 0.61 -5.46
N PHE A 168 0.49 1.39 -6.28
CA PHE A 168 0.45 2.85 -6.15
C PHE A 168 -0.89 3.42 -6.65
N GLY A 169 -1.52 4.22 -5.81
CA GLY A 169 -2.63 5.10 -6.17
C GLY A 169 -2.17 6.51 -6.51
N ASN A 170 -3.10 7.34 -6.93
CA ASN A 170 -2.80 8.73 -7.29
C ASN A 170 -2.64 9.63 -6.06
N HIS A 171 -3.20 9.27 -4.91
CA HIS A 171 -3.02 9.97 -3.65
C HIS A 171 -1.67 9.61 -3.01
N ASP A 172 -1.27 8.34 -3.06
CA ASP A 172 -0.01 7.86 -2.48
C ASP A 172 1.21 8.61 -3.04
N VAL A 173 1.16 9.02 -4.29
CA VAL A 173 2.26 9.77 -4.92
C VAL A 173 2.19 11.29 -4.70
N ARG A 174 1.19 11.79 -3.94
CA ARG A 174 1.07 13.23 -3.65
C ARG A 174 2.25 13.76 -2.87
N LEU A 175 2.73 13.01 -1.86
CA LEU A 175 3.88 13.42 -1.05
C LEU A 175 5.14 13.57 -1.90
N TRP A 176 5.45 12.55 -2.72
CA TRP A 176 6.59 12.62 -3.64
C TRP A 176 6.46 13.81 -4.60
N ARG A 177 5.27 13.99 -5.18
CA ARG A 177 5.01 15.09 -6.14
C ARG A 177 5.16 16.46 -5.48
N TYR A 178 4.63 16.62 -4.28
CA TYR A 178 4.72 17.87 -3.53
C TYR A 178 6.17 18.23 -3.22
N ILE A 179 6.96 17.28 -2.74
CA ILE A 179 8.38 17.47 -2.44
C ILE A 179 9.14 17.81 -3.73
N HIS A 180 8.93 17.04 -4.79
CA HIS A 180 9.61 17.26 -6.07
C HIS A 180 9.32 18.63 -6.69
N GLN A 181 8.14 19.17 -6.47
CA GLN A 181 7.75 20.49 -6.99
C GLN A 181 8.19 21.66 -6.10
N ASN A 182 8.22 21.48 -4.78
CA ASN A 182 8.41 22.59 -3.84
C ASN A 182 9.76 22.54 -3.11
N ALA A 183 10.40 21.39 -3.01
CA ALA A 183 11.67 21.17 -2.32
C ALA A 183 12.41 19.97 -2.96
N PRO A 184 12.80 20.06 -4.25
CA PRO A 184 13.40 18.94 -4.97
C PRO A 184 14.69 18.43 -4.33
N GLU A 185 15.41 19.25 -3.58
CA GLU A 185 16.59 18.89 -2.82
C GLU A 185 16.31 17.89 -1.69
N LEU A 186 15.04 17.73 -1.29
CA LEU A 186 14.60 16.77 -0.27
C LEU A 186 14.01 15.48 -0.85
N SER A 187 13.94 15.34 -2.18
CA SER A 187 13.28 14.19 -2.83
C SER A 187 13.88 12.85 -2.45
N ASP A 188 15.18 12.78 -2.19
CA ASP A 188 15.87 11.55 -1.78
C ASP A 188 15.82 11.31 -0.26
N ALA A 189 15.33 12.30 0.50
CA ALA A 189 15.28 12.25 1.95
C ALA A 189 13.94 11.76 2.51
N MET A 190 12.88 11.82 1.71
CA MET A 190 11.50 11.52 2.15
C MET A 190 10.78 10.68 1.10
N ASN A 191 10.46 9.44 1.46
CA ASN A 191 9.63 8.55 0.66
C ASN A 191 8.50 8.01 1.54
N LEU A 192 7.24 8.13 1.10
CA LEU A 192 6.07 7.63 1.82
C LEU A 192 6.20 6.14 2.18
N PHE A 193 6.75 5.35 1.25
CA PHE A 193 6.79 3.89 1.41
C PHE A 193 7.85 3.40 2.40
N ASP A 194 8.78 4.26 2.82
CA ASP A 194 9.74 3.94 3.88
C ASP A 194 9.06 3.79 5.25
N TYR A 195 7.86 4.33 5.39
CA TYR A 195 7.04 4.19 6.60
C TYR A 195 6.25 2.87 6.64
N PHE A 196 6.19 2.12 5.53
CA PHE A 196 5.37 0.90 5.38
C PHE A 196 6.24 -0.35 5.16
N PRO A 197 7.09 -0.71 6.14
CA PRO A 197 8.01 -1.84 6.00
C PRO A 197 7.26 -3.16 5.79
N GLY A 198 7.82 -4.00 4.90
CA GLY A 198 7.30 -5.32 4.60
C GLY A 198 6.10 -5.33 3.65
N TRP A 199 5.72 -4.18 3.07
CA TRP A 199 4.80 -4.10 1.94
C TRP A 199 5.60 -4.02 0.64
N LEU A 200 5.37 -4.96 -0.28
CA LEU A 200 6.00 -4.96 -1.60
C LEU A 200 5.25 -3.99 -2.53
N THR A 201 5.89 -2.89 -2.87
CA THR A 201 5.27 -1.83 -3.66
C THR A 201 5.41 -2.05 -5.17
N CYS A 202 4.37 -1.73 -5.95
CA CYS A 202 4.39 -1.81 -7.42
C CYS A 202 3.30 -0.93 -8.05
N TRP A 203 3.38 -0.71 -9.36
CA TRP A 203 2.29 -0.09 -10.13
C TRP A 203 1.24 -1.11 -10.58
N ARG A 204 1.63 -2.38 -10.66
CA ARG A 204 0.78 -3.46 -11.11
C ARG A 204 1.24 -4.77 -10.48
N LEU A 205 0.30 -5.53 -9.97
CA LEU A 205 0.51 -6.89 -9.50
C LEU A 205 -0.23 -7.85 -10.43
N ASP A 206 0.49 -8.82 -10.98
CA ASP A 206 -0.08 -9.89 -11.79
C ASP A 206 -0.09 -11.18 -10.96
N ILE A 207 -1.25 -11.80 -10.79
CA ILE A 207 -1.38 -13.09 -10.11
C ILE A 207 -1.65 -14.17 -11.17
N ASN A 208 -0.82 -15.22 -11.15
CA ASN A 208 -0.92 -16.38 -12.03
C ASN A 208 -1.04 -16.01 -13.52
N HIS A 209 -0.48 -14.88 -13.94
CA HIS A 209 -0.55 -14.34 -15.30
C HIS A 209 -1.99 -14.16 -15.86
N SER A 210 -3.01 -14.33 -15.04
CA SER A 210 -4.42 -14.26 -15.41
C SER A 210 -5.20 -13.16 -14.70
N THR A 211 -4.70 -12.68 -13.58
CA THR A 211 -5.34 -11.65 -12.77
C THR A 211 -4.44 -10.44 -12.61
N ILE A 212 -4.90 -9.28 -13.04
CA ILE A 212 -4.17 -8.02 -12.96
C ILE A 212 -4.81 -7.15 -11.88
N ILE A 213 -3.99 -6.71 -10.94
CA ILE A 213 -4.41 -5.79 -9.87
C ILE A 213 -3.65 -4.48 -10.09
N LYS A 214 -4.39 -3.39 -10.23
CA LYS A 214 -3.85 -2.06 -10.46
C LYS A 214 -4.86 -1.03 -10.01
N HIS A 215 -4.42 -0.03 -9.24
CA HIS A 215 -5.34 0.97 -8.70
C HIS A 215 -6.19 1.63 -9.79
N ARG A 216 -5.58 2.07 -10.88
CA ARG A 216 -6.28 2.76 -11.96
C ARG A 216 -5.89 2.20 -13.32
N TRP A 217 -6.86 1.69 -14.07
CA TRP A 217 -6.61 1.17 -15.42
C TRP A 217 -6.77 2.25 -16.48
N HIS A 218 -7.91 2.93 -16.46
CA HIS A 218 -8.21 4.11 -17.28
C HIS A 218 -8.97 5.14 -16.45
N GLN A 219 -8.94 6.38 -16.89
CA GLN A 219 -9.83 7.40 -16.38
C GLN A 219 -11.22 7.18 -16.99
N GLY A 220 -12.20 6.74 -16.21
CA GLY A 220 -13.55 6.56 -16.69
C GLY A 220 -14.49 5.92 -15.66
N ILE A 221 -15.77 6.24 -15.82
CA ILE A 221 -16.85 5.86 -14.89
C ILE A 221 -17.34 4.41 -15.06
N HIS A 222 -16.85 3.69 -16.08
CA HIS A 222 -17.28 2.32 -16.41
C HIS A 222 -16.15 1.31 -16.22
N ALA A 223 -15.38 1.44 -15.14
CA ALA A 223 -14.18 0.64 -14.93
C ALA A 223 -14.47 -0.87 -14.89
N GLY A 224 -15.46 -1.32 -14.13
CA GLY A 224 -15.76 -2.74 -13.95
C GLY A 224 -16.06 -3.47 -15.27
N TYR A 225 -17.05 -3.02 -16.04
CA TYR A 225 -17.40 -3.65 -17.32
C TYR A 225 -16.25 -3.58 -18.34
N ASN A 226 -15.64 -2.42 -18.50
CA ASN A 226 -14.51 -2.25 -19.41
C ASN A 226 -13.31 -3.09 -19.00
N ASN A 227 -13.07 -3.28 -17.71
CA ASN A 227 -12.01 -4.12 -17.22
C ASN A 227 -12.24 -5.60 -17.51
N ALA A 228 -13.48 -6.09 -17.40
CA ALA A 228 -13.82 -7.45 -17.76
C ALA A 228 -13.54 -7.74 -19.25
N ILE A 229 -13.91 -6.83 -20.13
CA ILE A 229 -13.62 -6.95 -21.57
C ILE A 229 -12.11 -6.95 -21.81
N LYS A 230 -11.35 -6.06 -21.17
CA LYS A 230 -9.90 -5.99 -21.30
C LYS A 230 -9.23 -7.25 -20.75
N ALA A 231 -9.72 -7.79 -19.63
CA ALA A 231 -9.21 -9.04 -19.09
C ALA A 231 -9.39 -10.18 -20.10
N MET A 232 -10.54 -10.27 -20.73
CA MET A 232 -10.83 -11.29 -21.73
C MET A 232 -9.93 -11.14 -22.98
N LEU A 233 -9.70 -9.91 -23.44
CA LEU A 233 -8.84 -9.67 -24.62
C LEU A 233 -7.36 -9.95 -24.35
N ASN A 234 -6.91 -9.88 -23.11
CA ASN A 234 -5.51 -10.08 -22.71
C ASN A 234 -5.20 -11.51 -22.25
N THR A 235 -6.21 -12.37 -22.20
CA THR A 235 -6.02 -13.77 -21.77
C THR A 235 -6.46 -14.73 -22.87
N GLN A 236 -5.59 -15.66 -23.18
CA GLN A 236 -5.89 -16.70 -24.17
C GLN A 236 -6.47 -17.97 -23.55
N GLN A 237 -6.44 -18.13 -22.23
CA GLN A 237 -6.87 -19.36 -21.56
C GLN A 237 -7.45 -19.09 -20.15
N GLY A 238 -8.61 -19.69 -19.87
CA GLY A 238 -9.20 -19.79 -18.54
C GLY A 238 -9.90 -18.53 -18.05
N SER A 239 -10.23 -18.52 -16.76
CA SER A 239 -10.80 -17.36 -16.09
C SER A 239 -9.73 -16.30 -15.81
N ALA A 240 -10.08 -15.05 -16.07
CA ALA A 240 -9.20 -13.90 -15.91
C ALA A 240 -9.89 -12.78 -15.15
N ALA A 241 -9.12 -11.90 -14.53
CA ALA A 241 -9.66 -10.73 -13.88
C ALA A 241 -8.77 -9.49 -14.03
N ILE A 242 -9.42 -8.32 -14.02
CA ILE A 242 -8.77 -7.04 -13.74
C ILE A 242 -9.46 -6.44 -12.53
N VAL A 243 -8.68 -6.14 -11.49
CA VAL A 243 -9.14 -5.52 -10.25
C VAL A 243 -8.64 -4.09 -10.19
N THR A 244 -9.56 -3.16 -10.00
CA THR A 244 -9.26 -1.73 -9.86
C THR A 244 -9.84 -1.16 -8.56
N GLY A 245 -9.35 0.00 -8.15
CA GLY A 245 -9.91 0.91 -7.16
C GLY A 245 -10.24 2.24 -7.79
N HIS A 246 -9.94 3.34 -7.11
CA HIS A 246 -10.01 4.73 -7.62
C HIS A 246 -11.41 5.31 -7.75
N LEU A 247 -12.39 4.52 -8.13
CA LEU A 247 -13.77 4.99 -8.35
C LEU A 247 -14.67 4.82 -7.12
N HIS A 248 -14.13 4.20 -6.06
CA HIS A 248 -14.84 3.88 -4.81
C HIS A 248 -16.13 3.05 -5.06
N ARG A 249 -16.20 2.34 -6.19
CA ARG A 249 -17.33 1.47 -6.52
C ARG A 249 -17.02 0.04 -6.10
N LEU A 250 -18.01 -0.64 -5.59
CA LEU A 250 -17.88 -2.05 -5.21
C LEU A 250 -18.74 -2.89 -6.16
N MET A 251 -18.11 -3.51 -7.14
CA MET A 251 -18.86 -4.27 -8.14
C MET A 251 -18.03 -5.33 -8.83
N ILE A 252 -18.70 -6.39 -9.28
CA ILE A 252 -18.17 -7.40 -10.17
C ILE A 252 -18.99 -7.39 -11.46
N SER A 253 -18.30 -7.16 -12.58
CA SER A 253 -18.84 -7.39 -13.93
C SER A 253 -18.20 -8.64 -14.49
N ASN A 254 -18.96 -9.44 -15.25
CA ASN A 254 -18.40 -10.61 -15.91
C ASN A 254 -18.73 -10.63 -17.42
N TRP A 255 -17.85 -11.27 -18.14
CA TRP A 255 -18.02 -11.59 -19.53
C TRP A 255 -17.68 -13.06 -19.75
N ARG A 256 -18.59 -13.81 -20.37
CA ARG A 256 -18.37 -15.23 -20.68
C ARG A 256 -18.21 -15.44 -22.17
N GLY A 257 -17.09 -16.03 -22.55
CA GLY A 257 -16.77 -16.41 -23.93
C GLY A 257 -16.31 -17.86 -24.03
N PHE A 258 -15.91 -18.27 -25.22
CA PHE A 258 -15.40 -19.65 -25.47
C PHE A 258 -14.16 -19.98 -24.66
N SER A 259 -13.31 -19.01 -24.35
CA SER A 259 -12.08 -19.18 -23.59
C SER A 259 -12.28 -19.23 -22.08
N GLY A 260 -13.47 -18.93 -21.58
CA GLY A 260 -13.77 -18.90 -20.14
C GLY A 260 -14.52 -17.63 -19.72
N THR A 261 -14.44 -17.32 -18.42
CA THR A 261 -15.08 -16.13 -17.84
C THR A 261 -14.02 -15.10 -17.49
N ALA A 262 -14.21 -13.86 -17.93
CA ALA A 262 -13.42 -12.70 -17.52
C ALA A 262 -14.22 -11.86 -16.51
N TYR A 263 -13.53 -11.33 -15.51
CA TYR A 263 -14.09 -10.49 -14.46
C TYR A 263 -13.45 -9.11 -14.48
N GLY A 264 -14.26 -8.06 -14.44
CA GLY A 264 -13.86 -6.71 -14.10
C GLY A 264 -14.36 -6.39 -12.72
N ILE A 265 -13.46 -6.00 -11.81
CA ILE A 265 -13.78 -5.82 -10.40
C ILE A 265 -13.34 -4.43 -9.98
N ASP A 266 -14.28 -3.67 -9.44
CA ASP A 266 -13.97 -2.47 -8.67
C ASP A 266 -14.11 -2.84 -7.20
N CYS A 267 -13.02 -2.70 -6.43
CA CYS A 267 -12.94 -3.27 -5.09
C CYS A 267 -13.45 -2.35 -3.97
N GLY A 268 -14.20 -1.29 -4.32
CA GLY A 268 -14.80 -0.40 -3.32
C GLY A 268 -13.81 0.55 -2.67
N SER A 269 -14.20 1.08 -1.53
CA SER A 269 -13.39 1.90 -0.66
C SER A 269 -13.39 1.34 0.75
N LEU A 270 -12.23 1.32 1.41
CA LEU A 270 -12.18 1.04 2.85
C LEU A 270 -12.55 2.27 3.68
N ALA A 271 -12.41 3.47 3.13
CA ALA A 271 -12.78 4.70 3.84
C ALA A 271 -14.29 4.78 4.04
N ASP A 272 -14.68 5.45 5.11
CA ASP A 272 -16.08 5.82 5.31
C ASP A 272 -16.47 6.92 4.31
N PRO A 273 -17.49 6.73 3.49
CA PRO A 273 -17.94 7.75 2.55
C PRO A 273 -18.38 9.08 3.19
N GLU A 274 -18.77 9.04 4.48
CA GLU A 274 -19.14 10.22 5.27
C GLU A 274 -17.97 10.79 6.08
N GLY A 275 -16.77 10.24 5.92
CA GLY A 275 -15.57 10.68 6.64
C GLY A 275 -15.11 12.09 6.27
N GLU A 276 -14.41 12.74 7.18
CA GLU A 276 -13.90 14.12 7.02
C GLU A 276 -13.01 14.30 5.77
N GLN A 277 -12.29 13.25 5.34
CA GLN A 277 -11.48 13.26 4.12
C GLN A 277 -12.30 13.52 2.86
N PHE A 278 -13.62 13.29 2.90
CA PHE A 278 -14.54 13.49 1.79
C PHE A 278 -15.47 14.70 1.98
N ALA A 279 -15.18 15.59 2.92
CA ALA A 279 -15.95 16.80 3.16
C ALA A 279 -16.17 17.67 1.89
N TYR A 280 -15.23 17.55 0.92
CA TYR A 280 -15.34 18.25 -0.37
C TYR A 280 -16.56 17.83 -1.22
N LEU A 281 -17.21 16.72 -0.88
CA LEU A 281 -18.45 16.30 -1.53
C LEU A 281 -19.65 17.18 -1.12
N GLU A 282 -19.52 17.96 -0.03
CA GLU A 282 -20.58 18.86 0.44
C GLU A 282 -21.95 18.17 0.65
N GLY A 283 -21.92 16.87 0.99
CA GLY A 283 -23.12 16.04 1.16
C GLY A 283 -23.81 15.61 -0.15
N ASN A 284 -23.15 15.82 -1.29
CA ASN A 284 -23.68 15.35 -2.57
C ASN A 284 -23.65 13.81 -2.63
N PRO A 285 -24.72 13.17 -3.14
CA PRO A 285 -24.76 11.71 -3.24
C PRO A 285 -23.72 11.19 -4.24
N THR A 286 -23.06 10.11 -3.85
CA THR A 286 -22.08 9.44 -4.71
C THR A 286 -22.49 8.00 -4.97
N PRO A 287 -22.00 7.38 -6.07
CA PRO A 287 -22.19 5.96 -6.33
C PRO A 287 -21.13 5.10 -5.58
N TRP A 288 -20.60 5.60 -4.48
CA TRP A 288 -19.54 4.95 -3.72
C TRP A 288 -20.09 3.85 -2.83
N ALA A 289 -19.29 2.83 -2.63
CA ALA A 289 -19.64 1.72 -1.76
C ALA A 289 -18.43 1.31 -0.92
N GLN A 290 -18.66 1.11 0.36
CA GLN A 290 -17.66 0.71 1.33
C GLN A 290 -17.53 -0.82 1.33
N GLY A 291 -16.32 -1.32 1.17
CA GLY A 291 -16.06 -2.76 1.14
C GLY A 291 -14.72 -3.12 0.51
N PHE A 292 -14.56 -4.41 0.19
CA PHE A 292 -13.36 -4.96 -0.43
C PHE A 292 -13.66 -6.26 -1.18
N CYS A 293 -12.69 -6.73 -1.96
CA CYS A 293 -12.80 -7.93 -2.79
C CYS A 293 -11.99 -9.08 -2.20
N VAL A 294 -12.51 -10.31 -2.36
CA VAL A 294 -11.81 -11.56 -2.04
C VAL A 294 -11.76 -12.43 -3.30
N LEU A 295 -10.55 -12.76 -3.73
CA LEU A 295 -10.30 -13.73 -4.79
C LEU A 295 -9.90 -15.06 -4.18
N THR A 296 -10.40 -16.16 -4.73
CA THR A 296 -10.02 -17.50 -4.33
C THR A 296 -9.38 -18.21 -5.52
N PHE A 297 -8.21 -18.81 -5.29
CA PHE A 297 -7.51 -19.62 -6.27
C PHE A 297 -7.53 -21.10 -5.82
N LYS A 298 -7.77 -21.99 -6.79
CA LYS A 298 -7.66 -23.44 -6.63
C LYS A 298 -6.89 -24.01 -7.81
N ASP A 299 -5.78 -24.70 -7.52
CA ASP A 299 -4.85 -25.23 -8.52
C ASP A 299 -4.40 -24.17 -9.54
N GLY A 300 -4.14 -22.97 -9.05
CA GLY A 300 -3.73 -21.80 -9.84
C GLY A 300 -4.85 -21.13 -10.63
N LYS A 301 -6.08 -21.65 -10.58
CA LYS A 301 -7.24 -21.11 -11.32
C LYS A 301 -8.08 -20.21 -10.43
N LEU A 302 -8.47 -19.06 -10.96
CA LEU A 302 -9.37 -18.12 -10.30
C LEU A 302 -10.79 -18.70 -10.25
N LEU A 303 -11.35 -18.76 -9.03
CA LEU A 303 -12.77 -19.03 -8.80
C LEU A 303 -13.59 -17.73 -8.91
N PRO A 304 -14.94 -17.80 -8.93
CA PRO A 304 -15.76 -16.58 -8.92
C PRO A 304 -15.36 -15.64 -7.78
N PRO A 305 -15.10 -14.36 -8.07
CA PRO A 305 -14.76 -13.37 -7.05
C PRO A 305 -15.91 -13.11 -6.08
N GLU A 306 -15.57 -12.68 -4.87
CA GLU A 306 -16.52 -12.38 -3.81
C GLU A 306 -16.29 -10.95 -3.29
N LEU A 307 -17.35 -10.30 -2.81
CA LEU A 307 -17.27 -8.98 -2.20
C LEU A 307 -17.69 -9.06 -0.74
N CYS A 308 -16.99 -8.32 0.12
CA CYS A 308 -17.48 -7.92 1.42
C CYS A 308 -17.99 -6.48 1.28
N GLU A 309 -19.22 -6.23 1.65
CA GLU A 309 -19.91 -4.95 1.48
C GLU A 309 -20.44 -4.44 2.80
N VAL A 310 -20.30 -3.15 3.04
CA VAL A 310 -20.95 -2.47 4.17
C VAL A 310 -22.28 -1.90 3.69
N ASN A 311 -23.34 -2.31 4.34
CA ASN A 311 -24.69 -1.83 4.07
C ASN A 311 -25.39 -1.47 5.39
N ASN A 312 -25.97 -0.27 5.47
CA ASN A 312 -26.63 0.24 6.67
C ASN A 312 -25.79 0.11 7.96
N GLY A 313 -24.50 0.42 7.86
CA GLY A 313 -23.59 0.38 9.01
C GLY A 313 -23.14 -1.01 9.45
N VAL A 314 -23.40 -2.06 8.66
CA VAL A 314 -22.99 -3.44 8.96
C VAL A 314 -22.26 -4.03 7.76
N ALA A 315 -21.12 -4.71 8.02
CA ALA A 315 -20.40 -5.42 6.98
C ALA A 315 -21.00 -6.82 6.77
N TYR A 316 -21.14 -7.22 5.51
CA TYR A 316 -21.67 -8.52 5.11
C TYR A 316 -20.70 -9.27 4.20
N PHE A 317 -20.48 -10.54 4.50
CA PHE A 317 -19.70 -11.44 3.65
C PHE A 317 -20.35 -12.83 3.60
N ARG A 318 -20.57 -13.38 2.40
CA ARG A 318 -21.23 -14.68 2.20
C ARG A 318 -22.57 -14.79 2.92
N GLY A 319 -23.35 -13.71 2.93
CA GLY A 319 -24.69 -13.67 3.57
C GLY A 319 -24.66 -13.65 5.10
N LYS A 320 -23.51 -13.36 5.72
CA LYS A 320 -23.36 -13.25 7.18
C LYS A 320 -22.82 -11.87 7.54
N GLU A 321 -23.19 -11.39 8.71
CA GLU A 321 -22.58 -10.24 9.35
C GLU A 321 -21.13 -10.55 9.78
N VAL A 322 -20.25 -9.57 9.60
CA VAL A 322 -18.82 -9.70 9.88
C VAL A 322 -18.40 -8.86 11.07
#